data_dd9d33470e58bbba955d0643759846dc
#
_entry.id   dd9d33470e58bbba955d0643759846dc
#
_cell.length_a   1.000
_cell.length_b   1.000
_cell.length_c   1.000
_cell.angle_alpha   90.00
_cell.angle_beta   90.00
_cell.angle_gamma   90.00
#
_symmetry.space_group_name_H-M   'P 1'
#
loop_
_entity.id
_entity.type
_entity.pdbx_description
1 polymer ?
#
loop_
_entity_poly.entity_id
_entity_poly.type
_entity_poly.pdbx_seq_one_letter_code
_entity_poly.pdbx_strand_id
1 'polypeptide(L)'
;NTTGNLDDFWEYIPSTCENWTEMPSFPDIGRYGLVSIGLGSKGYIGTGASDNGYYNDFWEFDPASKTWTQKADFPGSARQAGIAFGINGKAYVGTGITSPYILFNDLYEYTPSTNTWVKKADYPGGGRYTAMAFSIGDKGYVGAGKDNGFTYGTNDFYEYNPTTDSWTKKADIGVVRRSGGASFSIGNKGYMGMGFQDYDTRMKDLWEYNPATDTWVQKADLPASERYAPGAFTLGDKGFVCGGYNYSAFNDLWAYTPSTDSWEQKINIPYGGSTQGLGMTIGNKGYVGLGYGY
;
A
#
# COMPACT_ATOMS: atom_id res chain seq x y z
N ASN A 1 11.73 15.32 -16.27
CA ASN A 1 11.46 13.88 -16.45
C ASN A 1 12.62 13.08 -15.83
N THR A 2 12.46 12.62 -14.61
CA THR A 2 13.40 11.67 -13.99
C THR A 2 12.90 10.27 -14.25
N THR A 3 13.54 9.57 -15.19
CA THR A 3 13.37 8.13 -15.36
C THR A 3 14.21 7.40 -14.31
N GLY A 4 13.70 6.35 -13.67
CA GLY A 4 14.43 5.56 -12.69
C GLY A 4 13.82 5.58 -11.29
N ASN A 5 14.62 5.19 -10.30
CA ASN A 5 14.19 5.13 -8.92
C ASN A 5 14.02 6.55 -8.33
N LEU A 6 12.86 6.85 -7.79
CA LEU A 6 12.52 8.15 -7.23
C LEU A 6 12.77 8.19 -5.72
N ASP A 7 13.20 9.33 -5.21
CA ASP A 7 13.41 9.64 -3.80
C ASP A 7 12.57 10.84 -3.33
N ASP A 8 11.77 11.42 -4.23
CA ASP A 8 10.88 12.55 -3.96
C ASP A 8 9.76 12.17 -2.99
N PHE A 9 9.32 13.14 -2.19
CA PHE A 9 8.28 12.95 -1.19
C PHE A 9 7.40 14.18 -1.08
N TRP A 10 6.07 13.99 -1.13
CA TRP A 10 5.11 15.06 -1.26
C TRP A 10 3.98 14.92 -0.25
N GLU A 11 3.58 16.03 0.34
CA GLU A 11 2.43 16.16 1.24
C GLU A 11 1.23 16.73 0.47
N TYR A 12 0.08 16.06 0.56
CA TYR A 12 -1.20 16.51 0.06
C TYR A 12 -2.09 17.03 1.19
N ILE A 13 -2.59 18.25 1.03
CA ILE A 13 -3.51 18.88 1.97
C ILE A 13 -4.88 19.02 1.28
N PRO A 14 -5.91 18.26 1.70
CA PRO A 14 -7.27 18.43 1.20
C PRO A 14 -7.86 19.70 1.82
N SER A 15 -8.02 20.73 1.04
CA SER A 15 -8.63 22.00 1.46
C SER A 15 -9.45 22.57 0.30
N THR A 16 -10.11 23.71 0.51
CA THR A 16 -10.78 24.45 -0.58
C THR A 16 -9.81 24.94 -1.65
N CYS A 17 -8.52 25.06 -1.29
CA CYS A 17 -7.40 25.27 -2.21
C CYS A 17 -6.46 24.07 -2.08
N GLU A 18 -6.76 22.98 -2.76
CA GLU A 18 -5.91 21.77 -2.79
C GLU A 18 -4.48 22.12 -3.17
N ASN A 19 -3.53 21.58 -2.45
CA ASN A 19 -2.12 21.87 -2.70
C ASN A 19 -1.22 20.67 -2.38
N TRP A 20 -0.09 20.64 -3.10
CA TRP A 20 1.03 19.75 -2.82
C TRP A 20 2.18 20.57 -2.24
N THR A 21 2.82 20.04 -1.22
CA THR A 21 4.04 20.61 -0.64
C THR A 21 5.14 19.56 -0.73
N GLU A 22 6.26 19.96 -1.32
CA GLU A 22 7.44 19.11 -1.34
C GLU A 22 8.00 18.95 0.08
N MET A 23 8.27 17.74 0.45
CA MET A 23 8.90 17.35 1.71
C MET A 23 10.36 16.99 1.45
N PRO A 24 11.21 16.92 2.49
CA PRO A 24 12.56 16.40 2.32
C PRO A 24 12.56 15.03 1.67
N SER A 25 13.34 14.89 0.60
CA SER A 25 13.53 13.61 -0.10
C SER A 25 13.91 12.50 0.86
N PHE A 26 13.58 11.28 0.49
CA PHE A 26 14.02 10.10 1.21
C PHE A 26 15.56 10.06 1.28
N PRO A 27 16.18 9.88 2.46
CA PRO A 27 17.61 10.15 2.67
C PRO A 27 18.55 9.06 2.14
N ASP A 28 18.00 7.98 1.61
CA ASP A 28 18.75 6.89 1.01
C ASP A 28 18.42 6.78 -0.49
N ILE A 29 18.86 5.70 -1.13
CA ILE A 29 18.64 5.48 -2.56
C ILE A 29 17.14 5.42 -2.87
N GLY A 30 16.71 6.14 -3.90
CA GLY A 30 15.37 6.06 -4.46
C GLY A 30 15.00 4.62 -4.80
N ARG A 31 13.77 4.21 -4.48
CA ARG A 31 13.36 2.80 -4.56
C ARG A 31 11.87 2.64 -4.85
N TYR A 32 11.52 1.46 -5.32
CA TYR A 32 10.15 1.05 -5.64
C TYR A 32 9.74 -0.22 -4.90
N GLY A 33 8.45 -0.53 -4.87
CA GLY A 33 7.91 -1.73 -4.22
C GLY A 33 8.17 -1.79 -2.71
N LEU A 34 8.32 -0.64 -2.09
CA LEU A 34 8.51 -0.50 -0.65
C LEU A 34 7.18 -0.67 0.10
N VAL A 35 7.25 -0.86 1.41
CA VAL A 35 6.09 -0.78 2.29
C VAL A 35 6.00 0.60 2.92
N SER A 36 4.78 1.10 3.12
CA SER A 36 4.52 2.38 3.78
C SER A 36 3.32 2.29 4.70
N ILE A 37 3.38 3.00 5.84
CA ILE A 37 2.29 3.04 6.82
C ILE A 37 2.37 4.30 7.67
N GLY A 38 1.22 4.97 7.86
CA GLY A 38 1.07 6.03 8.84
C GLY A 38 0.60 5.49 10.18
N LEU A 39 1.27 5.90 11.25
CA LEU A 39 0.91 5.55 12.64
C LEU A 39 0.84 6.83 13.47
N GLY A 40 -0.38 7.26 13.80
CA GLY A 40 -0.60 8.51 14.52
C GLY A 40 -0.06 9.73 13.77
N SER A 41 0.96 10.39 14.29
CA SER A 41 1.57 11.59 13.71
C SER A 41 2.84 11.31 12.89
N LYS A 42 3.23 10.05 12.68
CA LYS A 42 4.45 9.65 11.99
C LYS A 42 4.15 8.75 10.79
N GLY A 43 5.03 8.82 9.78
CA GLY A 43 5.04 7.87 8.66
C GLY A 43 6.21 6.91 8.79
N TYR A 44 6.03 5.68 8.32
CA TYR A 44 7.07 4.67 8.29
C TYR A 44 7.17 4.09 6.88
N ILE A 45 8.40 3.93 6.40
CA ILE A 45 8.69 3.31 5.10
C ILE A 45 9.84 2.31 5.28
N GLY A 46 9.83 1.24 4.50
CA GLY A 46 10.93 0.29 4.54
C GLY A 46 10.89 -0.70 3.40
N THR A 47 11.88 -1.57 3.36
CA THR A 47 12.05 -2.56 2.30
C THR A 47 12.15 -1.92 0.90
N GLY A 48 11.74 -2.63 -0.13
CA GLY A 48 11.78 -2.13 -1.51
C GLY A 48 13.01 -2.58 -2.25
N ALA A 49 13.12 -2.12 -3.50
CA ALA A 49 14.23 -2.42 -4.39
C ALA A 49 14.66 -1.20 -5.20
N SER A 50 15.90 -1.21 -5.63
CA SER A 50 16.46 -0.31 -6.63
C SER A 50 17.31 -1.11 -7.62
N ASP A 51 17.96 -0.44 -8.56
CA ASP A 51 18.92 -1.07 -9.46
C ASP A 51 20.11 -1.70 -8.72
N ASN A 52 20.36 -1.28 -7.47
CA ASN A 52 21.44 -1.80 -6.62
C ASN A 52 21.05 -3.05 -5.79
N GLY A 53 19.77 -3.44 -5.77
CA GLY A 53 19.29 -4.61 -5.05
C GLY A 53 18.05 -4.37 -4.18
N TYR A 54 17.87 -5.25 -3.20
CA TYR A 54 16.75 -5.24 -2.27
C TYR A 54 17.18 -4.70 -0.92
N TYR A 55 16.24 -4.11 -0.17
CA TYR A 55 16.48 -3.47 1.12
C TYR A 55 15.62 -4.09 2.22
N ASN A 56 16.08 -3.97 3.47
CA ASN A 56 15.34 -4.31 4.69
C ASN A 56 15.42 -3.22 5.76
N ASP A 57 16.00 -2.07 5.44
CA ASP A 57 16.02 -0.91 6.32
C ASP A 57 14.58 -0.39 6.55
N PHE A 58 14.41 0.34 7.66
CA PHE A 58 13.13 0.90 8.06
C PHE A 58 13.33 2.33 8.57
N TRP A 59 12.48 3.25 8.14
CA TRP A 59 12.63 4.68 8.37
C TRP A 59 11.34 5.29 8.90
N GLU A 60 11.49 6.25 9.80
CA GLU A 60 10.42 7.08 10.33
C GLU A 60 10.51 8.48 9.75
N PHE A 61 9.41 9.01 9.24
CA PHE A 61 9.24 10.40 8.86
C PHE A 61 8.43 11.14 9.90
N ASP A 62 8.96 12.27 10.38
CA ASP A 62 8.26 13.20 11.26
C ASP A 62 7.85 14.45 10.49
N PRO A 63 6.55 14.64 10.16
CA PRO A 63 6.08 15.84 9.47
C PRO A 63 6.27 17.15 10.25
N ALA A 64 6.31 17.09 11.58
CA ALA A 64 6.45 18.29 12.41
C ALA A 64 7.86 18.88 12.34
N SER A 65 8.88 18.04 12.37
CA SER A 65 10.29 18.43 12.19
C SER A 65 10.76 18.38 10.75
N LYS A 66 9.99 17.73 9.87
CA LYS A 66 10.36 17.42 8.48
C LYS A 66 11.67 16.62 8.39
N THR A 67 11.82 15.62 9.24
CA THR A 67 13.05 14.81 9.31
C THR A 67 12.77 13.33 9.14
N TRP A 68 13.73 12.65 8.53
CA TRP A 68 13.80 11.20 8.45
C TRP A 68 14.73 10.66 9.53
N THR A 69 14.37 9.54 10.14
CA THR A 69 15.19 8.84 11.15
C THR A 69 15.17 7.35 10.86
N GLN A 70 16.34 6.75 10.68
CA GLN A 70 16.44 5.31 10.53
C GLN A 70 16.08 4.62 11.86
N LYS A 71 15.29 3.57 11.75
CA LYS A 71 14.81 2.74 12.87
C LYS A 71 15.48 1.37 12.80
N ALA A 72 15.12 0.46 13.71
CA ALA A 72 15.57 -0.92 13.63
C ALA A 72 15.14 -1.54 12.29
N ASP A 73 16.08 -2.13 11.58
CA ASP A 73 15.85 -2.78 10.30
C ASP A 73 14.79 -3.89 10.41
N PHE A 74 14.01 -4.07 9.35
CA PHE A 74 13.08 -5.17 9.23
C PHE A 74 13.85 -6.50 9.34
N PRO A 75 13.47 -7.40 10.27
CA PRO A 75 14.29 -8.59 10.58
C PRO A 75 14.20 -9.71 9.55
N GLY A 76 13.26 -9.61 8.60
CA GLY A 76 13.19 -10.52 7.46
C GLY A 76 14.23 -10.19 6.39
N SER A 77 14.38 -11.08 5.41
CA SER A 77 15.27 -10.84 4.27
C SER A 77 14.90 -9.57 3.53
N ALA A 78 15.90 -8.89 2.95
CA ALA A 78 15.70 -7.75 2.06
C ALA A 78 14.77 -8.13 0.91
N ARG A 79 13.76 -7.30 0.62
CA ARG A 79 12.64 -7.64 -0.25
C ARG A 79 11.91 -6.43 -0.81
N GLN A 80 11.10 -6.67 -1.82
CA GLN A 80 10.14 -5.70 -2.34
C GLN A 80 8.72 -6.26 -2.39
N ALA A 81 7.75 -5.39 -2.67
CA ALA A 81 6.36 -5.74 -2.95
C ALA A 81 5.68 -6.54 -1.82
N GLY A 82 6.09 -6.27 -0.58
CA GLY A 82 5.45 -6.74 0.63
C GLY A 82 4.18 -5.95 0.97
N ILE A 83 3.58 -6.29 2.11
CA ILE A 83 2.43 -5.59 2.68
C ILE A 83 2.82 -4.81 3.92
N ALA A 84 2.04 -3.75 4.22
CA ALA A 84 2.02 -3.11 5.53
C ALA A 84 0.59 -2.74 5.92
N PHE A 85 0.26 -2.86 7.20
CA PHE A 85 -0.97 -2.32 7.80
C PHE A 85 -0.73 -1.94 9.26
N GLY A 86 -1.53 -1.01 9.79
CA GLY A 86 -1.38 -0.48 11.14
C GLY A 86 -2.53 -0.90 12.05
N ILE A 87 -2.23 -1.39 13.26
CA ILE A 87 -3.22 -1.70 14.29
C ILE A 87 -2.71 -1.19 15.64
N ASN A 88 -3.52 -0.40 16.34
CA ASN A 88 -3.24 0.08 17.70
C ASN A 88 -1.85 0.73 17.86
N GLY A 89 -1.44 1.54 16.86
CA GLY A 89 -0.17 2.27 16.88
C GLY A 89 1.07 1.42 16.59
N LYS A 90 0.89 0.18 16.10
CA LYS A 90 1.95 -0.72 15.65
C LYS A 90 1.86 -0.95 14.16
N ALA A 91 3.00 -1.16 13.49
CA ALA A 91 3.03 -1.59 12.09
C ALA A 91 3.17 -3.11 12.00
N TYR A 92 2.48 -3.69 11.03
CA TYR A 92 2.61 -5.09 10.65
C TYR A 92 3.14 -5.13 9.23
N VAL A 93 4.29 -5.78 9.03
CA VAL A 93 4.98 -5.85 7.74
C VAL A 93 5.31 -7.30 7.42
N GLY A 94 5.11 -7.70 6.17
CA GLY A 94 5.38 -9.09 5.77
C GLY A 94 5.20 -9.34 4.29
N THR A 95 5.21 -10.62 3.90
CA THR A 95 5.15 -11.09 2.52
C THR A 95 6.24 -10.49 1.63
N GLY A 96 6.05 -10.45 0.33
CA GLY A 96 7.01 -9.86 -0.62
C GLY A 96 7.90 -10.88 -1.30
N ILE A 97 8.83 -10.36 -2.10
CA ILE A 97 9.71 -11.16 -2.98
C ILE A 97 11.15 -10.65 -2.92
N THR A 98 12.11 -11.57 -3.04
CA THR A 98 13.53 -11.25 -3.29
C THR A 98 14.07 -12.09 -4.46
N SER A 99 15.25 -11.74 -4.96
CA SER A 99 15.93 -12.53 -6.00
C SER A 99 16.47 -13.85 -5.43
N PRO A 100 16.49 -14.96 -6.17
CA PRO A 100 15.90 -15.20 -7.48
C PRO A 100 14.46 -15.78 -7.41
N TYR A 101 13.48 -14.99 -7.08
CA TYR A 101 12.07 -15.37 -6.95
C TYR A 101 11.71 -16.13 -5.66
N ILE A 102 12.32 -15.77 -4.54
CA ILE A 102 11.93 -16.28 -3.22
C ILE A 102 10.78 -15.43 -2.68
N LEU A 103 9.61 -16.05 -2.49
CA LEU A 103 8.43 -15.43 -1.92
C LEU A 103 8.36 -15.69 -0.42
N PHE A 104 7.90 -14.69 0.32
CA PHE A 104 7.74 -14.76 1.76
C PHE A 104 6.26 -14.74 2.15
N ASN A 105 5.95 -15.42 3.25
CA ASN A 105 4.64 -15.39 3.92
C ASN A 105 4.76 -14.98 5.40
N ASP A 106 5.95 -14.55 5.82
CA ASP A 106 6.20 -14.08 7.17
C ASP A 106 5.44 -12.78 7.48
N LEU A 107 5.18 -12.55 8.76
CA LEU A 107 4.63 -11.31 9.30
C LEU A 107 5.42 -10.91 10.53
N TYR A 108 5.72 -9.62 10.64
CA TYR A 108 6.39 -9.03 11.80
C TYR A 108 5.64 -7.80 12.29
N GLU A 109 5.55 -7.66 13.61
CA GLU A 109 5.00 -6.51 14.30
C GLU A 109 6.12 -5.57 14.72
N TYR A 110 6.05 -4.31 14.33
CA TYR A 110 6.93 -3.23 14.79
C TYR A 110 6.25 -2.38 15.85
N THR A 111 6.94 -2.17 16.97
CA THR A 111 6.50 -1.28 18.05
C THR A 111 7.34 0.00 18.06
N PRO A 112 6.79 1.16 17.64
CA PRO A 112 7.55 2.41 17.53
C PRO A 112 8.18 2.87 18.85
N SER A 113 7.47 2.73 19.97
CA SER A 113 7.93 3.21 21.29
C SER A 113 9.19 2.50 21.81
N THR A 114 9.40 1.26 21.42
CA THR A 114 10.57 0.45 21.80
C THR A 114 11.56 0.27 20.66
N ASN A 115 11.20 0.67 19.43
CA ASN A 115 11.99 0.45 18.22
C ASN A 115 12.35 -1.03 18.03
N THR A 116 11.39 -1.94 18.20
CA THR A 116 11.62 -3.39 18.15
C THR A 116 10.62 -4.10 17.26
N TRP A 117 11.06 -5.22 16.70
CA TRP A 117 10.28 -6.12 15.89
C TRP A 117 10.01 -7.45 16.61
N VAL A 118 8.83 -8.01 16.40
CA VAL A 118 8.44 -9.34 16.90
C VAL A 118 7.81 -10.13 15.77
N LYS A 119 8.31 -11.36 15.53
CA LYS A 119 7.69 -12.25 14.53
C LYS A 119 6.30 -12.67 15.00
N LYS A 120 5.35 -12.69 14.05
CA LYS A 120 3.95 -13.07 14.23
C LYS A 120 3.62 -14.30 13.39
N ALA A 121 2.38 -14.80 13.52
CA ALA A 121 1.91 -15.93 12.73
C ALA A 121 2.03 -15.66 11.23
N ASP A 122 2.63 -16.57 10.51
CA ASP A 122 2.84 -16.49 9.07
C ASP A 122 1.50 -16.41 8.32
N TYR A 123 1.46 -15.64 7.21
CA TYR A 123 0.30 -15.51 6.34
C TYR A 123 -0.08 -16.88 5.72
N PRO A 124 -1.31 -17.37 5.92
CA PRO A 124 -1.68 -18.73 5.51
C PRO A 124 -1.90 -18.91 4.00
N GLY A 125 -2.02 -17.83 3.24
CA GLY A 125 -2.13 -17.85 1.78
C GLY A 125 -0.85 -18.26 1.05
N GLY A 126 0.22 -18.58 1.79
CA GLY A 126 1.53 -18.94 1.23
C GLY A 126 2.37 -17.73 0.82
N GLY A 127 3.57 -17.98 0.30
CA GLY A 127 4.47 -16.92 -0.17
C GLY A 127 3.79 -16.04 -1.22
N ARG A 128 3.87 -14.70 -1.02
CA ARG A 128 3.06 -13.75 -1.78
C ARG A 128 3.80 -12.44 -2.01
N TYR A 129 3.64 -11.84 -3.20
CA TYR A 129 4.09 -10.47 -3.47
C TYR A 129 2.99 -9.66 -4.16
N THR A 130 3.08 -8.34 -4.10
CA THR A 130 2.04 -7.42 -4.59
C THR A 130 0.63 -7.73 -4.06
N ALA A 131 0.55 -8.32 -2.86
CA ALA A 131 -0.71 -8.47 -2.13
C ALA A 131 -1.22 -7.10 -1.67
N MET A 132 -2.50 -7.03 -1.35
CA MET A 132 -3.15 -5.84 -0.85
C MET A 132 -3.49 -6.01 0.63
N ALA A 133 -3.36 -4.93 1.41
CA ALA A 133 -3.62 -4.96 2.84
C ALA A 133 -4.24 -3.67 3.35
N PHE A 134 -5.09 -3.78 4.34
CA PHE A 134 -5.65 -2.67 5.12
C PHE A 134 -5.99 -3.12 6.54
N SER A 135 -6.32 -2.19 7.41
CA SER A 135 -6.86 -2.49 8.74
C SER A 135 -8.26 -1.91 8.92
N ILE A 136 -9.12 -2.62 9.67
CA ILE A 136 -10.43 -2.13 10.13
C ILE A 136 -10.49 -2.40 11.63
N GLY A 137 -10.62 -1.32 12.42
CA GLY A 137 -10.61 -1.43 13.88
C GLY A 137 -9.29 -2.03 14.38
N ASP A 138 -9.39 -3.13 15.10
CA ASP A 138 -8.26 -3.86 15.68
C ASP A 138 -7.81 -5.09 14.87
N LYS A 139 -8.23 -5.20 13.62
CA LYS A 139 -7.90 -6.32 12.72
C LYS A 139 -7.14 -5.85 11.48
N GLY A 140 -6.23 -6.71 11.01
CA GLY A 140 -5.59 -6.57 9.70
C GLY A 140 -6.25 -7.48 8.67
N TYR A 141 -6.24 -7.05 7.42
CA TYR A 141 -6.82 -7.81 6.31
C TYR A 141 -5.81 -7.85 5.17
N VAL A 142 -5.59 -9.04 4.64
CA VAL A 142 -4.61 -9.28 3.55
C VAL A 142 -5.21 -10.23 2.53
N GLY A 143 -5.00 -9.93 1.26
CA GLY A 143 -5.44 -10.82 0.20
C GLY A 143 -4.91 -10.45 -1.17
N ALA A 144 -5.33 -11.22 -2.16
CA ALA A 144 -4.85 -11.09 -3.53
C ALA A 144 -3.31 -11.24 -3.64
N GLY A 145 -2.69 -10.66 -4.67
CA GLY A 145 -1.26 -10.76 -4.94
C GLY A 145 -0.89 -11.95 -5.80
N LYS A 146 0.39 -12.14 -6.07
CA LYS A 146 0.93 -13.27 -6.85
C LYS A 146 1.64 -14.27 -5.95
N ASP A 147 1.39 -15.55 -6.20
CA ASP A 147 2.05 -16.70 -5.59
C ASP A 147 3.17 -17.25 -6.50
N ASN A 148 3.68 -18.44 -6.19
CA ASN A 148 4.71 -19.13 -6.98
C ASN A 148 4.27 -19.53 -8.40
N GLY A 149 3.00 -19.45 -8.73
CA GLY A 149 2.48 -19.74 -10.07
C GLY A 149 2.80 -18.64 -11.10
N PHE A 150 3.20 -17.45 -10.66
CA PHE A 150 3.62 -16.25 -11.42
C PHE A 150 2.68 -15.77 -12.55
N THR A 151 1.75 -16.60 -13.00
CA THR A 151 0.95 -16.32 -14.20
C THR A 151 -0.26 -15.44 -13.87
N TYR A 152 -0.93 -15.72 -12.77
CA TYR A 152 -2.17 -15.04 -12.36
C TYR A 152 -2.07 -14.55 -10.92
N GLY A 153 -2.81 -13.48 -10.62
CA GLY A 153 -3.06 -13.07 -9.24
C GLY A 153 -3.87 -14.13 -8.49
N THR A 154 -4.11 -13.90 -7.21
CA THR A 154 -5.03 -14.68 -6.39
C THR A 154 -6.23 -13.83 -5.99
N ASN A 155 -7.25 -14.42 -5.38
CA ASN A 155 -8.40 -13.70 -4.82
C ASN A 155 -8.72 -14.10 -3.38
N ASP A 156 -7.89 -14.93 -2.78
CA ASP A 156 -8.02 -15.32 -1.38
C ASP A 156 -7.86 -14.12 -0.45
N PHE A 157 -8.53 -14.17 0.69
CA PHE A 157 -8.59 -13.07 1.63
C PHE A 157 -8.63 -13.56 3.07
N TYR A 158 -7.86 -12.94 3.95
CA TYR A 158 -7.70 -13.37 5.34
C TYR A 158 -7.72 -12.17 6.29
N GLU A 159 -8.31 -12.38 7.46
CA GLU A 159 -8.31 -11.49 8.61
C GLU A 159 -7.25 -11.93 9.61
N TYR A 160 -6.41 -11.01 10.06
CA TYR A 160 -5.44 -11.19 11.13
C TYR A 160 -5.94 -10.59 12.44
N ASN A 161 -5.91 -11.39 13.49
CA ASN A 161 -6.23 -10.96 14.85
C ASN A 161 -4.95 -10.88 15.69
N PRO A 162 -4.45 -9.68 16.04
CA PRO A 162 -3.23 -9.53 16.82
C PRO A 162 -3.32 -10.00 18.26
N THR A 163 -4.53 -10.07 18.84
CA THR A 163 -4.74 -10.55 20.21
C THR A 163 -4.49 -12.05 20.35
N THR A 164 -4.90 -12.81 19.35
CA THR A 164 -4.74 -14.27 19.32
C THR A 164 -3.57 -14.72 18.46
N ASP A 165 -2.89 -13.78 17.77
CA ASP A 165 -1.85 -14.03 16.80
C ASP A 165 -2.27 -15.11 15.78
N SER A 166 -3.42 -14.93 15.16
CA SER A 166 -4.00 -15.91 14.26
C SER A 166 -4.71 -15.31 13.07
N TRP A 167 -4.78 -16.09 11.99
CA TRP A 167 -5.45 -15.74 10.75
C TRP A 167 -6.75 -16.51 10.59
N THR A 168 -7.76 -15.88 10.01
CA THR A 168 -9.05 -16.48 9.64
C THR A 168 -9.32 -16.21 8.17
N LYS A 169 -9.63 -17.27 7.40
CA LYS A 169 -10.04 -17.09 6.01
C LYS A 169 -11.39 -16.38 5.96
N LYS A 170 -11.52 -15.41 5.06
CA LYS A 170 -12.72 -14.63 4.78
C LYS A 170 -13.19 -14.87 3.36
N ALA A 171 -14.32 -14.28 2.98
CA ALA A 171 -14.84 -14.36 1.62
C ALA A 171 -13.81 -13.83 0.60
N ASP A 172 -13.57 -14.58 -0.46
CA ASP A 172 -12.64 -14.24 -1.52
C ASP A 172 -13.03 -12.90 -2.19
N ILE A 173 -12.03 -12.14 -2.65
CA ILE A 173 -12.22 -10.81 -3.25
C ILE A 173 -12.87 -10.95 -4.62
N GLY A 174 -14.14 -10.56 -4.76
CA GLY A 174 -14.84 -10.55 -6.03
C GLY A 174 -14.76 -11.88 -6.79
N VAL A 175 -14.91 -11.82 -8.10
CA VAL A 175 -14.86 -13.00 -8.98
C VAL A 175 -13.56 -13.14 -9.75
N VAL A 176 -12.68 -12.15 -9.67
CA VAL A 176 -11.48 -12.04 -10.50
C VAL A 176 -10.23 -12.01 -9.62
N ARG A 177 -9.28 -12.88 -9.93
CA ARG A 177 -7.95 -12.90 -9.33
C ARG A 177 -7.20 -11.61 -9.67
N ARG A 178 -6.40 -11.09 -8.72
CA ARG A 178 -5.68 -9.83 -8.93
C ARG A 178 -4.38 -9.72 -8.15
N SER A 179 -3.53 -8.79 -8.57
CA SER A 179 -2.29 -8.43 -7.89
C SER A 179 -1.95 -6.96 -8.14
N GLY A 180 -1.23 -6.33 -7.22
CA GLY A 180 -0.73 -4.96 -7.39
C GLY A 180 -1.83 -3.93 -7.59
N GLY A 181 -2.94 -4.07 -6.89
CA GLY A 181 -4.03 -3.09 -6.86
C GLY A 181 -3.86 -2.06 -5.74
N ALA A 182 -4.85 -1.17 -5.63
CA ALA A 182 -5.02 -0.24 -4.52
C ALA A 182 -5.79 -0.89 -3.37
N SER A 183 -5.45 -0.52 -2.13
CA SER A 183 -6.23 -0.90 -0.95
C SER A 183 -6.23 0.20 0.11
N PHE A 184 -7.37 0.40 0.75
CA PHE A 184 -7.56 1.36 1.83
C PHE A 184 -8.79 0.99 2.67
N SER A 185 -8.96 1.63 3.83
CA SER A 185 -10.15 1.48 4.67
C SER A 185 -10.79 2.83 4.96
N ILE A 186 -12.12 2.87 5.02
CA ILE A 186 -12.90 4.05 5.39
C ILE A 186 -13.91 3.62 6.45
N GLY A 187 -13.84 4.20 7.64
CA GLY A 187 -14.70 3.81 8.74
C GLY A 187 -14.52 2.32 9.09
N ASN A 188 -15.60 1.56 8.98
CA ASN A 188 -15.63 0.12 9.25
C ASN A 188 -15.68 -0.75 7.98
N LYS A 189 -15.27 -0.22 6.83
CA LYS A 189 -15.22 -0.91 5.55
C LYS A 189 -13.80 -0.92 4.99
N GLY A 190 -13.48 -1.99 4.27
CA GLY A 190 -12.26 -2.10 3.48
C GLY A 190 -12.54 -1.98 1.99
N TYR A 191 -11.58 -1.49 1.25
CA TYR A 191 -11.68 -1.31 -0.20
C TYR A 191 -10.46 -1.91 -0.87
N MET A 192 -10.67 -2.68 -1.94
CA MET A 192 -9.63 -3.21 -2.82
C MET A 192 -10.06 -3.12 -4.27
N GLY A 193 -9.16 -2.77 -5.16
CA GLY A 193 -9.49 -2.67 -6.58
C GLY A 193 -8.28 -2.48 -7.46
N MET A 194 -8.54 -2.33 -8.77
CA MET A 194 -7.47 -2.15 -9.77
C MET A 194 -6.48 -3.33 -9.80
N GLY A 195 -5.30 -3.11 -10.36
CA GLY A 195 -4.25 -4.11 -10.44
C GLY A 195 -4.29 -4.94 -11.71
N PHE A 196 -3.57 -6.07 -11.70
CA PHE A 196 -3.53 -7.05 -12.78
C PHE A 196 -4.40 -8.26 -12.48
N GLN A 197 -5.12 -8.75 -13.47
CA GLN A 197 -5.68 -10.10 -13.48
C GLN A 197 -4.64 -11.12 -13.98
N ASP A 198 -4.04 -10.81 -15.13
CA ASP A 198 -3.01 -11.58 -15.83
C ASP A 198 -2.01 -10.62 -16.51
N TYR A 199 -1.09 -11.12 -17.34
CA TYR A 199 -0.04 -10.30 -17.95
C TYR A 199 -0.54 -9.09 -18.76
N ASP A 200 -1.76 -9.15 -19.32
CA ASP A 200 -2.26 -8.14 -20.26
C ASP A 200 -3.51 -7.41 -19.76
N THR A 201 -4.22 -7.97 -18.76
CA THR A 201 -5.50 -7.42 -18.27
C THR A 201 -5.30 -6.62 -17.01
N ARG A 202 -5.29 -5.31 -17.15
CA ARG A 202 -5.35 -4.36 -16.04
C ARG A 202 -6.78 -4.04 -15.71
N MET A 203 -7.03 -3.64 -14.47
CA MET A 203 -8.37 -3.40 -13.94
C MET A 203 -8.52 -1.98 -13.41
N LYS A 204 -9.76 -1.52 -13.34
CA LYS A 204 -10.15 -0.23 -12.75
C LYS A 204 -11.33 -0.34 -11.79
N ASP A 205 -11.81 -1.56 -11.54
CA ASP A 205 -12.88 -1.87 -10.61
C ASP A 205 -12.52 -1.54 -9.17
N LEU A 206 -13.51 -1.32 -8.33
CA LEU A 206 -13.40 -1.15 -6.89
C LEU A 206 -14.39 -2.06 -6.19
N TRP A 207 -13.96 -2.68 -5.10
CA TRP A 207 -14.79 -3.56 -4.27
C TRP A 207 -14.75 -3.10 -2.82
N GLU A 208 -15.90 -3.05 -2.18
CA GLU A 208 -16.09 -2.76 -0.76
C GLU A 208 -16.28 -4.07 0.01
N TYR A 209 -15.51 -4.26 1.07
CA TYR A 209 -15.63 -5.35 2.03
C TYR A 209 -16.38 -4.91 3.28
N ASN A 210 -17.37 -5.70 3.67
CA ASN A 210 -18.08 -5.55 4.93
C ASN A 210 -17.71 -6.67 5.92
N PRO A 211 -16.90 -6.42 6.96
CA PRO A 211 -16.50 -7.46 7.90
C PRO A 211 -17.66 -8.02 8.74
N ALA A 212 -18.73 -7.26 8.95
CA ALA A 212 -19.89 -7.73 9.74
C ALA A 212 -20.71 -8.82 9.02
N THR A 213 -20.70 -8.83 7.69
CA THR A 213 -21.43 -9.81 6.86
C THR A 213 -20.50 -10.75 6.10
N ASP A 214 -19.17 -10.50 6.14
CA ASP A 214 -18.16 -11.21 5.35
C ASP A 214 -18.49 -11.23 3.86
N THR A 215 -18.80 -10.06 3.29
CA THR A 215 -19.22 -9.94 1.88
C THR A 215 -18.51 -8.79 1.17
N TRP A 216 -18.31 -8.99 -0.15
CA TRP A 216 -17.79 -7.98 -1.06
C TRP A 216 -18.91 -7.46 -1.96
N VAL A 217 -18.94 -6.14 -2.21
CA VAL A 217 -19.87 -5.46 -3.12
C VAL A 217 -19.06 -4.58 -4.08
N GLN A 218 -19.30 -4.75 -5.37
CA GLN A 218 -18.67 -3.90 -6.37
C GLN A 218 -19.21 -2.46 -6.26
N LYS A 219 -18.30 -1.51 -6.36
CA LYS A 219 -18.54 -0.07 -6.31
C LYS A 219 -18.23 0.54 -7.68
N ALA A 220 -18.44 1.86 -7.80
CA ALA A 220 -18.15 2.58 -9.04
C ALA A 220 -16.69 2.39 -9.45
N ASP A 221 -16.48 2.01 -10.70
CA ASP A 221 -15.15 1.91 -11.32
C ASP A 221 -14.44 3.26 -11.30
N LEU A 222 -13.10 3.23 -11.19
CA LEU A 222 -12.28 4.42 -11.38
C LEU A 222 -12.53 5.01 -12.79
N PRO A 223 -12.97 6.27 -12.94
CA PRO A 223 -13.30 6.87 -14.25
C PRO A 223 -12.04 7.34 -15.01
N ALA A 224 -10.96 6.58 -14.89
CA ALA A 224 -9.67 6.77 -15.54
C ALA A 224 -9.19 5.47 -16.15
N SER A 225 -7.98 5.46 -16.72
CA SER A 225 -7.38 4.25 -17.28
C SER A 225 -7.17 3.17 -16.22
N GLU A 226 -7.32 1.92 -16.64
CA GLU A 226 -6.92 0.75 -15.88
C GLU A 226 -5.47 0.91 -15.44
N ARG A 227 -5.12 0.40 -14.24
CA ARG A 227 -3.76 0.57 -13.71
C ARG A 227 -3.35 -0.50 -12.72
N TYR A 228 -2.05 -0.74 -12.65
CA TYR A 228 -1.47 -1.53 -11.58
C TYR A 228 -0.49 -0.70 -10.76
N ALA A 229 -0.22 -1.16 -9.53
CA ALA A 229 0.71 -0.57 -8.57
C ALA A 229 0.50 0.94 -8.32
N PRO A 230 -0.76 1.41 -8.16
CA PRO A 230 -1.01 2.75 -7.67
C PRO A 230 -0.69 2.85 -6.17
N GLY A 231 -0.38 4.05 -5.70
CA GLY A 231 -0.42 4.40 -4.29
C GLY A 231 -1.87 4.61 -3.83
N ALA A 232 -2.14 4.36 -2.54
CA ALA A 232 -3.46 4.61 -1.96
C ALA A 232 -3.36 5.06 -0.50
N PHE A 233 -4.30 5.91 -0.07
CA PHE A 233 -4.40 6.39 1.31
C PHE A 233 -5.83 6.86 1.62
N THR A 234 -6.14 7.11 2.88
CA THR A 234 -7.46 7.57 3.34
C THR A 234 -7.35 8.92 4.05
N LEU A 235 -8.23 9.86 3.74
CA LEU A 235 -8.36 11.11 4.49
C LEU A 235 -9.84 11.34 4.82
N GLY A 236 -10.15 11.41 6.11
CA GLY A 236 -11.52 11.54 6.57
C GLY A 236 -12.41 10.39 6.12
N ASP A 237 -13.43 10.70 5.37
CA ASP A 237 -14.41 9.78 4.81
C ASP A 237 -14.15 9.40 3.34
N LYS A 238 -12.98 9.71 2.79
CA LYS A 238 -12.61 9.45 1.40
C LYS A 238 -11.37 8.58 1.27
N GLY A 239 -11.39 7.68 0.28
CA GLY A 239 -10.22 6.94 -0.17
C GLY A 239 -9.56 7.64 -1.35
N PHE A 240 -8.23 7.66 -1.38
CA PHE A 240 -7.46 8.30 -2.45
C PHE A 240 -6.62 7.26 -3.16
N VAL A 241 -6.56 7.38 -4.49
CA VAL A 241 -5.74 6.55 -5.37
C VAL A 241 -4.92 7.46 -6.27
N CYS A 242 -3.64 7.20 -6.37
CA CYS A 242 -2.71 8.04 -7.13
C CYS A 242 -1.70 7.24 -7.95
N GLY A 243 -1.29 7.80 -9.07
CA GLY A 243 -0.24 7.21 -9.90
C GLY A 243 -0.59 5.82 -10.42
N GLY A 244 0.40 4.94 -10.48
CA GLY A 244 0.30 3.63 -11.08
C GLY A 244 0.70 3.62 -12.56
N TYR A 245 0.50 2.49 -13.24
CA TYR A 245 1.04 2.26 -14.57
C TYR A 245 0.07 1.52 -15.50
N ASN A 246 -0.02 2.00 -16.75
CA ASN A 246 -0.62 1.30 -17.89
C ASN A 246 0.07 1.77 -19.18
N TYR A 247 1.15 1.11 -19.60
CA TYR A 247 2.08 1.50 -20.69
C TYR A 247 2.77 2.85 -20.45
N SER A 248 2.31 3.67 -19.54
CA SER A 248 2.95 4.88 -19.02
C SER A 248 2.59 5.06 -17.55
N ALA A 249 3.44 5.76 -16.79
CA ALA A 249 3.14 6.10 -15.41
C ALA A 249 2.15 7.27 -15.35
N PHE A 250 1.24 7.23 -14.37
CA PHE A 250 0.28 8.29 -14.11
C PHE A 250 0.74 9.19 -12.97
N ASN A 251 0.29 10.45 -13.01
CA ASN A 251 0.46 11.41 -11.92
C ASN A 251 -0.89 11.97 -11.41
N ASP A 252 -1.99 11.37 -11.83
CA ASP A 252 -3.32 11.75 -11.39
C ASP A 252 -3.59 11.34 -9.94
N LEU A 253 -4.45 12.11 -9.28
CA LEU A 253 -5.00 11.81 -7.96
C LEU A 253 -6.51 11.77 -8.05
N TRP A 254 -7.10 10.72 -7.51
CA TRP A 254 -8.55 10.49 -7.48
C TRP A 254 -9.03 10.25 -6.06
N ALA A 255 -10.14 10.89 -5.70
CA ALA A 255 -10.82 10.71 -4.42
C ALA A 255 -12.13 9.95 -4.60
N TYR A 256 -12.31 8.85 -3.88
CA TYR A 256 -13.54 8.07 -3.81
C TYR A 256 -14.36 8.46 -2.58
N THR A 257 -15.65 8.72 -2.78
CA THR A 257 -16.61 9.03 -1.70
C THR A 257 -17.65 7.92 -1.60
N PRO A 258 -17.63 7.09 -0.53
CA PRO A 258 -18.55 5.96 -0.38
C PRO A 258 -20.03 6.33 -0.33
N SER A 259 -20.38 7.46 0.30
CA SER A 259 -21.77 7.88 0.47
C SER A 259 -22.49 8.22 -0.83
N THR A 260 -21.75 8.58 -1.87
CA THR A 260 -22.27 8.88 -3.21
C THR A 260 -21.86 7.84 -4.25
N ASP A 261 -21.03 6.85 -3.85
CA ASP A 261 -20.44 5.86 -4.75
C ASP A 261 -19.83 6.51 -5.99
N SER A 262 -18.98 7.52 -5.79
CA SER A 262 -18.45 8.31 -6.90
C SER A 262 -17.01 8.73 -6.68
N TRP A 263 -16.31 8.96 -7.80
CA TRP A 263 -14.94 9.43 -7.86
C TRP A 263 -14.89 10.90 -8.31
N GLU A 264 -13.93 11.63 -7.78
CA GLU A 264 -13.60 13.01 -8.15
C GLU A 264 -12.09 13.12 -8.42
N GLN A 265 -11.74 13.67 -9.58
CA GLN A 265 -10.34 13.95 -9.87
C GLN A 265 -9.87 15.16 -9.06
N LYS A 266 -8.70 15.03 -8.45
CA LYS A 266 -8.03 16.05 -7.65
C LYS A 266 -6.85 16.63 -8.41
N ILE A 267 -6.17 17.63 -7.82
CA ILE A 267 -4.96 18.19 -8.39
C ILE A 267 -3.89 17.11 -8.57
N ASN A 268 -3.33 17.01 -9.77
CA ASN A 268 -2.31 16.02 -10.09
C ASN A 268 -1.06 16.20 -9.22
N ILE A 269 -0.36 15.09 -8.97
CA ILE A 269 0.92 15.09 -8.27
C ILE A 269 1.93 15.91 -9.12
N PRO A 270 2.76 16.77 -8.50
CA PRO A 270 3.63 17.70 -9.25
C PRO A 270 4.77 17.06 -10.06
N TYR A 271 5.04 15.77 -9.88
CA TYR A 271 6.08 15.06 -10.62
C TYR A 271 5.53 14.24 -11.80
N GLY A 272 6.42 13.70 -12.64
CA GLY A 272 6.10 13.11 -13.94
C GLY A 272 5.34 11.77 -13.94
N GLY A 273 4.90 11.29 -12.78
CA GLY A 273 4.21 10.02 -12.61
C GLY A 273 5.13 8.90 -12.11
N SER A 274 4.59 8.04 -11.28
CA SER A 274 5.31 6.89 -10.74
C SER A 274 4.42 5.65 -10.62
N THR A 275 5.08 4.50 -10.61
CA THR A 275 4.48 3.20 -10.30
C THR A 275 5.21 2.58 -9.12
N GLN A 276 4.51 1.72 -8.36
CA GLN A 276 5.07 1.06 -7.18
C GLN A 276 5.62 2.05 -6.13
N GLY A 277 5.12 3.28 -6.15
CA GLY A 277 5.36 4.29 -5.13
C GLY A 277 4.50 4.07 -3.90
N LEU A 278 4.72 4.92 -2.91
CA LEU A 278 3.94 4.89 -1.68
C LEU A 278 2.69 5.78 -1.74
N GLY A 279 1.71 5.41 -0.93
CA GLY A 279 0.63 6.29 -0.49
C GLY A 279 0.35 6.00 0.98
N MET A 280 0.36 7.01 1.85
CA MET A 280 0.05 6.84 3.27
C MET A 280 -0.62 8.08 3.86
N THR A 281 -1.34 7.87 4.94
CA THR A 281 -1.94 8.94 5.75
C THR A 281 -1.09 9.19 6.99
N ILE A 282 -0.74 10.45 7.27
CA ILE A 282 -0.15 10.84 8.55
C ILE A 282 -1.00 11.98 9.11
N GLY A 283 -1.64 11.76 10.26
CA GLY A 283 -2.60 12.72 10.82
C GLY A 283 -3.79 12.94 9.87
N ASN A 284 -3.94 14.15 9.37
CA ASN A 284 -5.02 14.55 8.44
C ASN A 284 -4.51 14.88 7.03
N LYS A 285 -3.32 14.42 6.66
CA LYS A 285 -2.68 14.69 5.37
C LYS A 285 -2.31 13.40 4.66
N GLY A 286 -2.31 13.45 3.32
CA GLY A 286 -1.81 12.39 2.46
C GLY A 286 -0.34 12.60 2.11
N TYR A 287 0.41 11.51 2.03
CA TYR A 287 1.80 11.54 1.61
C TYR A 287 2.01 10.55 0.48
N VAL A 288 2.71 11.00 -0.54
CA VAL A 288 3.04 10.18 -1.72
C VAL A 288 4.48 10.42 -2.13
N GLY A 289 5.05 9.49 -2.86
CA GLY A 289 6.41 9.64 -3.39
C GLY A 289 7.09 8.31 -3.63
N LEU A 290 8.38 8.36 -3.90
CA LEU A 290 9.19 7.20 -4.24
C LEU A 290 8.58 6.43 -5.44
N GLY A 291 9.08 5.22 -5.69
CA GLY A 291 8.60 4.42 -6.81
C GLY A 291 9.53 4.49 -8.01
N TYR A 292 9.02 4.10 -9.15
CA TYR A 292 9.77 4.11 -10.41
C TYR A 292 9.11 5.09 -11.40
N GLY A 293 9.88 6.09 -11.86
CA GLY A 293 9.49 7.05 -12.87
C GLY A 293 9.84 6.57 -14.29
N TYR A 294 9.02 6.93 -15.27
CA TYR A 294 9.18 6.56 -16.68
C TYR A 294 9.34 7.79 -17.56
#